data_f9a44f7d04244cd653985fda9f659410
#
_entry.id   f9a44f7d04244cd653985fda9f659410
#
_cell.length_a   1.000
_cell.length_b   1.000
_cell.length_c   1.000
_cell.angle_alpha   90.00
_cell.angle_beta   90.00
_cell.angle_gamma   90.00
#
_symmetry.space_group_name_H-M   'P 1'
#
loop_
_entity.id
_entity.type
_entity.pdbx_description
1 polymer ?
#
loop_
_entity_poly.entity_id
_entity_poly.type
_entity_poly.pdbx_seq_one_letter_code
_entity_poly.pdbx_strand_id
1 'polypeptide(L)'
;MTNEYFSDADRRFMRIASELAFDNIDKGGGPFGAVIVRDGEIVSTGVNTVTLTNDPTAHAEVNAIRAACASEKTFSLKGCVVYSSCEPCPMCLSALYWAGVSRIYYGNTQEDADKINFSDQFIYRELDKPKADRMIPCIHMENDESIRAFEKWAAKTDKIEY
;
A
#
# COMPACT_ATOMS: atom_id res chain seq x y z
N MET A 1 -9.80 -24.21 7.37
CA MET A 1 -9.35 -23.11 8.29
C MET A 1 -7.93 -23.45 8.70
N THR A 2 -6.96 -22.83 8.05
CA THR A 2 -5.55 -22.93 8.46
C THR A 2 -5.41 -22.15 9.75
N ASN A 3 -5.26 -22.87 10.85
CA ASN A 3 -4.93 -22.30 12.14
C ASN A 3 -3.44 -21.93 12.07
N GLU A 4 -3.10 -20.87 11.32
CA GLU A 4 -1.76 -20.31 11.34
C GLU A 4 -1.56 -19.72 12.74
N TYR A 5 -0.66 -20.33 13.49
CA TYR A 5 -0.28 -19.83 14.80
C TYR A 5 0.54 -18.54 14.58
N PHE A 6 -0.13 -17.41 14.72
CA PHE A 6 0.55 -16.11 14.78
C PHE A 6 1.43 -16.07 16.03
N SER A 7 2.66 -15.61 15.87
CA SER A 7 3.56 -15.39 16.99
C SER A 7 3.07 -14.23 17.88
N ASP A 8 3.60 -14.15 19.08
CA ASP A 8 3.32 -13.00 19.97
C ASP A 8 3.80 -11.68 19.37
N ALA A 9 4.87 -11.73 18.57
CA ALA A 9 5.36 -10.58 17.83
C ALA A 9 4.36 -10.14 16.75
N ASP A 10 3.79 -11.07 15.97
CA ASP A 10 2.76 -10.75 14.97
C ASP A 10 1.55 -10.09 15.62
N ARG A 11 1.08 -10.65 16.73
CA ARG A 11 -0.04 -10.09 17.50
C ARG A 11 0.26 -8.69 18.03
N ARG A 12 1.49 -8.46 18.49
CA ARG A 12 1.94 -7.15 18.97
C ARG A 12 1.94 -6.11 17.85
N PHE A 13 2.51 -6.44 16.68
CA PHE A 13 2.58 -5.49 15.56
C PHE A 13 1.20 -5.20 14.97
N MET A 14 0.33 -6.21 14.87
CA MET A 14 -1.06 -6.00 14.44
C MET A 14 -1.82 -5.11 15.44
N ARG A 15 -1.60 -5.28 16.73
CA ARG A 15 -2.20 -4.40 17.76
C ARG A 15 -1.75 -2.96 17.56
N ILE A 16 -0.47 -2.71 17.34
CA ILE A 16 0.06 -1.36 17.07
C ILE A 16 -0.60 -0.75 15.83
N ALA A 17 -0.72 -1.50 14.74
CA ALA A 17 -1.40 -1.03 13.53
C ALA A 17 -2.86 -0.65 13.81
N SER A 18 -3.56 -1.46 14.61
CA SER A 18 -4.95 -1.22 15.00
C SER A 18 -5.11 -0.01 15.93
N GLU A 19 -4.21 0.17 16.89
CA GLU A 19 -4.19 1.33 17.77
C GLU A 19 -3.92 2.62 16.99
N LEU A 20 -2.99 2.60 16.05
CA LEU A 20 -2.73 3.72 15.15
C LEU A 20 -3.98 4.10 14.34
N ALA A 21 -4.71 3.11 13.83
CA ALA A 21 -5.97 3.34 13.11
C ALA A 21 -7.03 3.98 14.01
N PHE A 22 -7.17 3.47 15.23
CA PHE A 22 -8.14 3.97 16.21
C PHE A 22 -7.85 5.43 16.61
N ASP A 23 -6.62 5.72 17.00
CA ASP A 23 -6.19 7.05 17.44
C ASP A 23 -6.22 8.10 16.30
N ASN A 24 -6.11 7.63 15.05
CA ASN A 24 -6.11 8.51 13.88
C ASN A 24 -7.47 9.16 13.61
N ILE A 25 -8.55 8.52 14.05
CA ILE A 25 -9.92 9.04 13.90
C ILE A 25 -10.05 10.39 14.64
N ASP A 26 -9.58 10.47 15.86
CA ASP A 26 -9.62 11.68 16.67
C ASP A 26 -8.72 12.81 16.14
N LYS A 27 -7.74 12.45 15.30
CA LYS A 27 -6.85 13.39 14.59
C LYS A 27 -7.44 13.89 13.27
N GLY A 28 -8.62 13.40 12.88
CA GLY A 28 -9.31 13.78 11.63
C GLY A 28 -8.92 12.96 10.41
N GLY A 29 -8.14 11.90 10.58
CA GLY A 29 -7.81 10.97 9.50
C GLY A 29 -8.77 9.79 9.40
N GLY A 30 -8.61 8.96 8.38
CA GLY A 30 -9.36 7.72 8.22
C GLY A 30 -8.93 6.61 9.19
N PRO A 31 -9.78 5.58 9.43
CA PRO A 31 -9.57 4.55 10.44
C PRO A 31 -8.61 3.45 9.97
N PHE A 32 -7.42 3.82 9.50
CA PHE A 32 -6.43 2.92 8.94
C PHE A 32 -5.04 3.21 9.47
N GLY A 33 -4.32 2.15 9.84
CA GLY A 33 -2.95 2.19 10.33
C GLY A 33 -2.13 1.04 9.78
N ALA A 34 -0.84 1.25 9.59
CA ALA A 34 0.10 0.25 9.09
C ALA A 34 1.44 0.33 9.82
N VAL A 35 2.08 -0.81 9.96
CA VAL A 35 3.41 -0.96 10.58
C VAL A 35 4.28 -1.78 9.64
N ILE A 36 5.48 -1.32 9.35
CA ILE A 36 6.49 -2.04 8.57
C ILE A 36 7.60 -2.50 9.53
N VAL A 37 7.91 -3.77 9.47
CA VAL A 37 8.83 -4.45 10.38
C VAL A 37 9.93 -5.15 9.59
N ARG A 38 11.18 -5.06 10.04
CA ARG A 38 12.32 -5.85 9.56
C ARG A 38 13.03 -6.47 10.76
N ASP A 39 13.31 -7.77 10.70
CA ASP A 39 14.03 -8.52 11.73
C ASP A 39 13.48 -8.30 13.16
N GLY A 40 12.17 -8.19 13.30
CA GLY A 40 11.49 -7.99 14.58
C GLY A 40 11.44 -6.54 15.08
N GLU A 41 12.01 -5.60 14.34
CA GLU A 41 12.04 -4.18 14.70
C GLU A 41 11.15 -3.34 13.76
N ILE A 42 10.47 -2.33 14.33
CA ILE A 42 9.64 -1.41 13.55
C ILE A 42 10.54 -0.46 12.75
N VAL A 43 10.43 -0.53 11.43
CA VAL A 43 11.10 0.39 10.50
C VAL A 43 10.32 1.69 10.35
N SER A 44 9.00 1.56 10.21
CA SER A 44 8.11 2.71 10.07
C SER A 44 6.67 2.39 10.45
N THR A 45 5.90 3.44 10.66
CA THR A 45 4.44 3.38 10.80
C THR A 45 3.78 4.36 9.84
N GLY A 46 2.51 4.14 9.53
CA GLY A 46 1.70 5.04 8.73
C GLY A 46 0.25 5.04 9.18
N VAL A 47 -0.40 6.16 9.00
CA VAL A 47 -1.85 6.35 9.19
C VAL A 47 -2.43 7.00 7.95
N ASN A 48 -3.74 6.86 7.75
CA ASN A 48 -4.44 7.50 6.63
C ASN A 48 -4.53 9.02 6.87
N THR A 49 -3.98 9.81 5.94
CA THR A 49 -3.97 11.27 5.99
C THR A 49 -4.65 11.92 4.78
N VAL A 50 -5.47 11.18 4.04
CA VAL A 50 -6.13 11.64 2.81
C VAL A 50 -6.82 13.00 3.01
N THR A 51 -7.64 13.13 4.04
CA THR A 51 -8.39 14.36 4.34
C THR A 51 -7.53 15.46 4.95
N LEU A 52 -6.45 15.10 5.63
CA LEU A 52 -5.55 16.06 6.30
C LEU A 52 -4.58 16.72 5.32
N THR A 53 -4.21 16.01 4.25
CA THR A 53 -3.21 16.48 3.28
C THR A 53 -3.79 16.75 1.89
N ASN A 54 -5.09 16.50 1.69
CA ASN A 54 -5.76 16.55 0.36
C ASN A 54 -5.04 15.68 -0.68
N ASP A 55 -4.57 14.51 -0.24
CA ASP A 55 -3.89 13.55 -1.08
C ASP A 55 -4.64 12.21 -1.07
N PRO A 56 -5.37 11.85 -2.16
CA PRO A 56 -6.13 10.60 -2.21
C PRO A 56 -5.25 9.35 -2.15
N THR A 57 -3.95 9.48 -2.33
CA THR A 57 -2.99 8.37 -2.22
C THR A 57 -2.40 8.18 -0.83
N ALA A 58 -2.65 9.09 0.10
CA ALA A 58 -2.08 9.09 1.45
C ALA A 58 -2.76 8.08 2.38
N HIS A 59 -2.87 6.82 1.92
CA HIS A 59 -3.30 5.69 2.72
C HIS A 59 -2.21 5.29 3.72
N ALA A 60 -2.59 4.57 4.78
CA ALA A 60 -1.69 4.18 5.85
C ALA A 60 -0.46 3.40 5.35
N GLU A 61 -0.68 2.43 4.46
CA GLU A 61 0.38 1.60 3.89
C GLU A 61 1.33 2.42 3.01
N VAL A 62 0.79 3.31 2.17
CA VAL A 62 1.59 4.19 1.31
C VAL A 62 2.44 5.14 2.16
N ASN A 63 1.86 5.72 3.21
CA ASN A 63 2.59 6.58 4.14
C ASN A 63 3.69 5.79 4.89
N ALA A 64 3.41 4.57 5.32
CA ALA A 64 4.41 3.69 5.94
C ALA A 64 5.55 3.34 4.98
N ILE A 65 5.25 3.00 3.71
CA ILE A 65 6.27 2.76 2.67
C ILE A 65 7.16 3.99 2.48
N ARG A 66 6.56 5.18 2.31
CA ARG A 66 7.29 6.44 2.13
C ARG A 66 8.23 6.72 3.31
N ALA A 67 7.73 6.55 4.52
CA ALA A 67 8.53 6.75 5.73
C ALA A 67 9.67 5.73 5.84
N ALA A 68 9.42 4.45 5.57
CA ALA A 68 10.44 3.40 5.59
C ALA A 68 11.54 3.67 4.56
N CYS A 69 11.15 3.94 3.31
CA CYS A 69 12.09 4.19 2.23
C CYS A 69 12.95 5.44 2.49
N ALA A 70 12.36 6.49 3.05
CA ALA A 70 13.07 7.72 3.40
C ALA A 70 14.07 7.48 4.53
N SER A 71 13.69 6.78 5.60
CA SER A 71 14.56 6.50 6.75
C SER A 71 15.71 5.57 6.40
N GLU A 72 15.46 4.55 5.60
CA GLU A 72 16.49 3.57 5.17
C GLU A 72 17.26 4.01 3.91
N LYS A 73 16.86 5.12 3.28
CA LYS A 73 17.46 5.65 2.03
C LYS A 73 17.50 4.60 0.92
N THR A 74 16.41 3.87 0.77
CA THR A 74 16.24 2.82 -0.24
C THR A 74 14.82 2.83 -0.80
N PHE A 75 14.61 2.34 -2.01
CA PHE A 75 13.30 2.08 -2.58
C PHE A 75 12.85 0.62 -2.41
N SER A 76 13.70 -0.25 -1.85
CA SER A 76 13.44 -1.68 -1.67
C SER A 76 13.21 -2.02 -0.22
N LEU A 77 12.05 -2.58 0.08
CA LEU A 77 11.69 -3.10 1.40
C LEU A 77 11.73 -4.64 1.46
N LYS A 78 12.61 -5.26 0.65
CA LYS A 78 12.84 -6.70 0.73
C LYS A 78 13.18 -7.11 2.16
N GLY A 79 12.60 -8.23 2.61
CA GLY A 79 12.75 -8.71 3.98
C GLY A 79 11.83 -8.07 4.99
N CYS A 80 11.13 -7.00 4.64
CA CYS A 80 10.14 -6.40 5.52
C CYS A 80 8.82 -7.17 5.51
N VAL A 81 8.15 -7.14 6.66
CA VAL A 81 6.78 -7.63 6.87
C VAL A 81 5.89 -6.43 7.19
N VAL A 82 4.70 -6.42 6.62
CA VAL A 82 3.72 -5.34 6.82
C VAL A 82 2.54 -5.86 7.62
N TYR A 83 2.13 -5.09 8.63
CA TYR A 83 0.92 -5.30 9.40
C TYR A 83 -0.01 -4.12 9.13
N SER A 84 -1.14 -4.39 8.48
CA SER A 84 -2.16 -3.39 8.15
C SER A 84 -3.42 -3.64 8.96
N SER A 85 -4.01 -2.60 9.52
CA SER A 85 -5.27 -2.71 10.28
C SER A 85 -6.45 -3.18 9.43
N CYS A 86 -6.34 -3.03 8.11
CA CYS A 86 -7.32 -3.49 7.13
C CYS A 86 -6.61 -4.10 5.92
N GLU A 87 -7.30 -5.01 5.23
CA GLU A 87 -6.83 -5.58 3.97
C GLU A 87 -6.48 -4.47 2.98
N PRO A 88 -5.26 -4.48 2.41
CA PRO A 88 -4.83 -3.43 1.50
C PRO A 88 -5.72 -3.30 0.26
N CYS A 89 -6.12 -2.07 -0.07
CA CYS A 89 -6.80 -1.78 -1.32
C CYS A 89 -5.89 -2.04 -2.53
N PRO A 90 -6.41 -2.05 -3.78
CA PRO A 90 -5.60 -2.33 -4.97
C PRO A 90 -4.39 -1.39 -5.12
N MET A 91 -4.52 -0.11 -4.78
CA MET A 91 -3.43 0.85 -4.80
C MET A 91 -2.32 0.47 -3.82
N CYS A 92 -2.70 0.21 -2.55
CA CYS A 92 -1.73 -0.13 -1.50
C CYS A 92 -1.08 -1.49 -1.76
N LEU A 93 -1.86 -2.49 -2.20
CA LEU A 93 -1.34 -3.80 -2.56
C LEU A 93 -0.28 -3.67 -3.67
N SER A 94 -0.58 -2.92 -4.73
CA SER A 94 0.38 -2.68 -5.82
C SER A 94 1.62 -1.95 -5.32
N ALA A 95 1.49 -0.95 -4.44
CA ALA A 95 2.62 -0.25 -3.84
C ALA A 95 3.50 -1.18 -3.00
N LEU A 96 2.91 -2.11 -2.25
CA LEU A 96 3.64 -3.13 -1.47
C LEU A 96 4.39 -4.11 -2.37
N TYR A 97 3.82 -4.49 -3.52
CA TYR A 97 4.53 -5.26 -4.54
C TYR A 97 5.73 -4.49 -5.11
N TRP A 98 5.56 -3.23 -5.47
CA TRP A 98 6.67 -2.38 -5.94
C TRP A 98 7.77 -2.22 -4.89
N ALA A 99 7.41 -2.09 -3.61
CA ALA A 99 8.37 -2.04 -2.51
C ALA A 99 9.08 -3.39 -2.26
N GLY A 100 8.53 -4.49 -2.75
CA GLY A 100 9.10 -5.82 -2.64
C GLY A 100 9.02 -6.42 -1.24
N VAL A 101 7.99 -6.09 -0.44
CA VAL A 101 7.82 -6.65 0.91
C VAL A 101 7.66 -8.17 0.86
N SER A 102 8.06 -8.84 1.93
CA SER A 102 8.07 -10.31 1.98
C SER A 102 6.74 -10.91 2.41
N ARG A 103 5.95 -10.18 3.19
CA ARG A 103 4.66 -10.66 3.71
C ARG A 103 3.78 -9.51 4.17
N ILE A 104 2.48 -9.72 4.07
CA ILE A 104 1.45 -8.80 4.53
C ILE A 104 0.52 -9.56 5.46
N TYR A 105 0.32 -9.02 6.66
CA TYR A 105 -0.75 -9.40 7.58
C TYR A 105 -1.78 -8.28 7.64
N TYR A 106 -3.06 -8.62 7.71
CA TYR A 106 -4.12 -7.62 7.86
C TYR A 106 -5.16 -8.04 8.88
N GLY A 107 -5.83 -7.07 9.47
CA GLY A 107 -6.86 -7.26 10.49
C GLY A 107 -8.27 -7.33 9.89
N ASN A 108 -8.88 -6.18 9.59
CA ASN A 108 -10.20 -6.12 8.98
C ASN A 108 -10.16 -6.57 7.51
N THR A 109 -11.27 -7.10 7.03
CA THR A 109 -11.43 -7.52 5.64
C THR A 109 -11.97 -6.38 4.76
N GLN A 110 -12.00 -6.60 3.44
CA GLN A 110 -12.66 -5.69 2.50
C GLN A 110 -14.16 -5.54 2.82
N GLU A 111 -14.82 -6.62 3.26
CA GLU A 111 -16.23 -6.59 3.65
C GLU A 111 -16.45 -5.71 4.89
N ASP A 112 -15.51 -5.71 5.83
CA ASP A 112 -15.58 -4.84 7.00
C ASP A 112 -15.42 -3.37 6.62
N ALA A 113 -14.52 -3.06 5.69
CA ALA A 113 -14.34 -1.71 5.15
C ALA A 113 -15.59 -1.23 4.39
N ASP A 114 -16.21 -2.10 3.61
CA ASP A 114 -17.43 -1.80 2.86
C ASP A 114 -18.59 -1.41 3.78
N LYS A 115 -18.74 -2.05 4.94
CA LYS A 115 -19.77 -1.71 5.94
C LYS A 115 -19.70 -0.29 6.48
N ILE A 116 -18.54 0.34 6.41
CA ILE A 116 -18.30 1.72 6.85
C ILE A 116 -18.09 2.68 5.67
N ASN A 117 -18.50 2.29 4.46
CA ASN A 117 -18.44 3.06 3.22
C ASN A 117 -17.02 3.32 2.67
N PHE A 118 -16.03 2.51 3.05
CA PHE A 118 -14.72 2.48 2.41
C PHE A 118 -14.66 1.29 1.45
N SER A 119 -15.51 1.32 0.41
CA SER A 119 -15.59 0.25 -0.57
C SER A 119 -14.50 0.38 -1.63
N ASP A 120 -13.55 -0.55 -1.64
CA ASP A 120 -12.52 -0.69 -2.66
C ASP A 120 -12.73 -1.92 -3.56
N GLN A 121 -13.70 -2.78 -3.23
CA GLN A 121 -14.04 -3.96 -4.02
C GLN A 121 -14.39 -3.62 -5.47
N PHE A 122 -15.00 -2.45 -5.70
CA PHE A 122 -15.33 -2.04 -7.06
C PHE A 122 -14.08 -1.85 -7.92
N ILE A 123 -12.96 -1.40 -7.34
CA ILE A 123 -11.70 -1.21 -8.07
C ILE A 123 -11.14 -2.56 -8.52
N TYR A 124 -11.18 -3.60 -7.67
CA TYR A 124 -10.80 -4.95 -8.08
C TYR A 124 -11.62 -5.44 -9.28
N ARG A 125 -12.94 -5.22 -9.25
CA ARG A 125 -13.82 -5.56 -10.39
C ARG A 125 -13.53 -4.72 -11.63
N GLU A 126 -13.17 -3.45 -11.47
CA GLU A 126 -12.78 -2.58 -12.59
C GLU A 126 -11.47 -3.04 -13.25
N LEU A 127 -10.52 -3.53 -12.46
CA LEU A 127 -9.25 -4.05 -12.99
C LEU A 127 -9.43 -5.30 -13.85
N ASP A 128 -10.44 -6.13 -13.55
CA ASP A 128 -10.76 -7.34 -14.31
C ASP A 128 -11.49 -7.04 -15.64
N LYS A 129 -12.03 -5.84 -15.81
CA LYS A 129 -12.72 -5.45 -17.04
C LYS A 129 -11.76 -5.12 -18.18
N PRO A 130 -12.19 -5.32 -19.45
CA PRO A 130 -11.52 -4.71 -20.58
C PRO A 130 -11.36 -3.20 -20.40
N LYS A 131 -10.24 -2.64 -20.83
CA LYS A 131 -9.89 -1.23 -20.58
C LYS A 131 -10.97 -0.24 -21.03
N ALA A 132 -11.65 -0.54 -22.15
CA ALA A 132 -12.70 0.31 -22.70
C ALA A 132 -14.00 0.29 -21.87
N ASP A 133 -14.23 -0.79 -21.11
CA ASP A 133 -15.48 -1.00 -20.36
C ASP A 133 -15.37 -0.52 -18.89
N ARG A 134 -14.23 0.01 -18.52
CA ARG A 134 -14.02 0.55 -17.18
C ARG A 134 -14.77 1.85 -16.96
N MET A 135 -15.19 2.11 -15.72
CA MET A 135 -15.81 3.38 -15.33
C MET A 135 -14.91 4.58 -15.69
N ILE A 136 -13.60 4.42 -15.57
CA ILE A 136 -12.62 5.36 -16.08
C ILE A 136 -11.96 4.71 -17.30
N PRO A 137 -12.36 5.06 -18.54
CA PRO A 137 -11.81 4.46 -19.73
C PRO A 137 -10.32 4.75 -19.87
N CYS A 138 -9.54 3.71 -20.18
CA CYS A 138 -8.12 3.84 -20.50
C CYS A 138 -7.95 3.68 -22.01
N ILE A 139 -7.67 4.77 -22.68
CA ILE A 139 -7.60 4.83 -24.14
C ILE A 139 -6.12 4.96 -24.54
N HIS A 140 -5.67 4.01 -25.37
CA HIS A 140 -4.32 4.09 -25.94
C HIS A 140 -4.26 5.21 -27.00
N MET A 141 -3.32 6.10 -26.82
CA MET A 141 -3.04 7.15 -27.77
C MET A 141 -1.61 6.97 -28.26
N GLU A 142 -1.48 6.59 -29.53
CA GLU A 142 -0.17 6.39 -30.14
C GLU A 142 0.55 7.73 -30.30
N ASN A 143 1.80 7.77 -29.88
CA ASN A 143 2.70 8.89 -30.18
C ASN A 143 4.17 8.45 -30.11
N ASP A 144 4.98 9.03 -30.97
CA ASP A 144 6.40 8.68 -31.10
C ASP A 144 7.25 9.24 -29.96
N GLU A 145 6.77 10.27 -29.26
CA GLU A 145 7.51 10.89 -28.15
C GLU A 145 7.57 9.97 -26.92
N SER A 146 6.50 9.22 -26.66
CA SER A 146 6.45 8.31 -25.52
C SER A 146 7.46 7.17 -25.64
N ILE A 147 7.58 6.57 -26.83
CA ILE A 147 8.53 5.46 -27.03
C ILE A 147 9.99 5.95 -26.94
N ARG A 148 10.29 7.17 -27.38
CA ARG A 148 11.64 7.75 -27.29
C ARG A 148 12.17 7.82 -25.85
N ALA A 149 11.28 8.02 -24.85
CA ALA A 149 11.68 7.99 -23.45
C ALA A 149 12.16 6.59 -23.05
N PHE A 150 11.47 5.53 -23.50
CA PHE A 150 11.87 4.14 -23.24
C PHE A 150 13.17 3.77 -23.94
N GLU A 151 13.35 4.19 -25.20
CA GLU A 151 14.59 4.01 -25.96
C GLU A 151 15.78 4.69 -25.25
N LYS A 152 15.59 5.95 -24.80
CA LYS A 152 16.60 6.67 -24.02
C LYS A 152 16.93 5.97 -22.71
N TRP A 153 15.93 5.49 -21.98
CA TRP A 153 16.14 4.71 -20.75
C TRP A 153 16.87 3.41 -21.04
N ALA A 154 16.47 2.67 -22.07
CA ALA A 154 17.12 1.41 -22.45
C ALA A 154 18.61 1.60 -22.76
N ALA A 155 18.95 2.69 -23.46
CA ALA A 155 20.32 3.02 -23.82
C ALA A 155 21.18 3.57 -22.67
N LYS A 156 20.56 3.97 -21.54
CA LYS A 156 21.28 4.54 -20.39
C LYS A 156 22.10 3.43 -19.69
N THR A 157 23.40 3.60 -19.60
CA THR A 157 24.34 2.61 -19.06
C THR A 157 24.42 2.59 -17.52
N ASP A 158 24.12 3.72 -16.88
CA ASP A 158 24.15 3.91 -15.42
C ASP A 158 22.74 3.95 -14.80
N LYS A 159 21.75 3.35 -15.47
CA LYS A 159 20.38 3.29 -14.94
C LYS A 159 20.28 2.38 -13.72
N ILE A 160 19.43 2.77 -12.79
CA ILE A 160 19.02 1.95 -11.64
C ILE A 160 17.64 1.38 -11.95
N GLU A 161 17.54 0.07 -12.02
CA GLU A 161 16.28 -0.64 -12.20
C GLU A 161 15.61 -0.88 -10.84
N TYR A 162 14.28 -0.82 -10.81
CA TYR A 162 13.48 -0.96 -9.58
C TYR A 162 12.16 -1.72 -9.85
#